data_860a0d7e9b8027fc3e50fe5477da2083
#
_entry.id   860a0d7e9b8027fc3e50fe5477da2083
#
_cell.length_a   1.000
_cell.length_b   1.000
_cell.length_c   1.000
_cell.angle_alpha   90.00
_cell.angle_beta   90.00
_cell.angle_gamma   90.00
#
_symmetry.space_group_name_H-M   'P 1'
#
loop_
_entity.id
_entity.type
_entity.pdbx_description
1 polymer ?
#
loop_
_entity_poly.entity_id
_entity_poly.type
_entity_poly.pdbx_seq_one_letter_code
_entity_poly.pdbx_strand_id
1 'polypeptide(L)'
;IFLTICCFPFMLNAQMPERTPENIGKYKELCRAHIYKDMKGMYREAGGALVFPFLAPGSNQYLDMLWDWDSWLSNIALRQILLENGTEKDKQEALKYEQGCILNSLHYGGMDGWIPIWIERNAPSREEMLKTRNPWKSNMHKPTLAQHAAFIVRNMNGDAEWLRDDFYTLQAFVCKYLNFHRHKATGLFYWETDEAIGVDNDPSTFYRPQGSSGSIFLNALMYRELQAMA
;
A
#
# COMPACT_ATOMS: atom_id res chain seq x y z
N ILE A 1 -23.71 14.40 -52.72
CA ILE A 1 -22.40 15.01 -52.32
C ILE A 1 -21.89 14.17 -51.15
N PHE A 2 -21.01 13.18 -51.43
CA PHE A 2 -20.34 12.41 -50.42
C PHE A 2 -19.09 13.18 -49.94
N LEU A 3 -19.08 13.61 -48.68
CA LEU A 3 -17.90 14.14 -48.03
C LEU A 3 -17.03 12.96 -47.57
N THR A 4 -15.97 12.67 -48.31
CA THR A 4 -14.94 11.72 -47.91
C THR A 4 -14.04 12.43 -46.89
N ILE A 5 -14.26 12.12 -45.61
CA ILE A 5 -13.34 12.56 -44.54
C ILE A 5 -12.09 11.69 -44.63
N CYS A 6 -11.01 12.23 -45.23
CA CYS A 6 -9.69 11.65 -45.16
C CYS A 6 -9.19 11.75 -43.70
N CYS A 7 -9.39 10.70 -42.90
CA CYS A 7 -8.62 10.51 -41.68
C CYS A 7 -7.18 10.18 -42.06
N PHE A 8 -6.30 11.19 -42.10
CA PHE A 8 -4.87 10.97 -42.06
C PHE A 8 -4.53 10.44 -40.68
N PRO A 9 -4.02 9.22 -40.53
CA PRO A 9 -3.43 8.80 -39.28
C PRO A 9 -2.13 9.60 -39.14
N PHE A 10 -2.13 10.61 -38.27
CA PHE A 10 -0.90 11.10 -37.68
C PHE A 10 -0.31 9.96 -36.87
N MET A 11 0.42 9.08 -37.54
CA MET A 11 1.39 8.22 -36.86
C MET A 11 2.49 9.17 -36.37
N LEU A 12 2.33 9.70 -35.18
CA LEU A 12 3.46 10.15 -34.40
C LEU A 12 4.34 8.91 -34.20
N ASN A 13 5.31 8.71 -35.07
CA ASN A 13 6.45 7.87 -34.83
C ASN A 13 7.23 8.50 -33.67
N ALA A 14 6.72 8.33 -32.45
CA ALA A 14 7.49 8.57 -31.26
C ALA A 14 8.58 7.50 -31.27
N GLN A 15 9.69 7.80 -31.94
CA GLN A 15 10.89 6.98 -31.88
C GLN A 15 11.26 6.86 -30.42
N MET A 16 11.15 5.65 -29.87
CA MET A 16 11.60 5.38 -28.51
C MET A 16 13.06 5.83 -28.42
N PRO A 17 13.39 6.71 -27.47
CA PRO A 17 14.75 7.21 -27.36
C PRO A 17 15.70 6.02 -27.10
N GLU A 18 16.87 6.09 -27.72
CA GLU A 18 17.88 5.05 -27.57
C GLU A 18 18.22 4.85 -26.08
N ARG A 19 18.29 3.59 -25.65
CA ARG A 19 18.57 3.21 -24.25
C ARG A 19 20.07 3.25 -23.98
N THR A 20 20.69 4.41 -24.15
CA THR A 20 22.07 4.62 -23.74
C THR A 20 22.14 4.88 -22.23
N PRO A 21 23.30 4.57 -21.56
CA PRO A 21 23.51 4.92 -20.15
C PRO A 21 23.27 6.41 -19.86
N GLU A 22 23.64 7.30 -20.79
CA GLU A 22 23.41 8.74 -20.70
C GLU A 22 21.91 9.08 -20.68
N ASN A 23 21.15 8.57 -21.63
CA ASN A 23 19.70 8.79 -21.70
C ASN A 23 18.97 8.22 -20.50
N ILE A 24 19.37 7.03 -20.03
CA ILE A 24 18.83 6.42 -18.81
C ILE A 24 19.11 7.33 -17.60
N GLY A 25 20.33 7.84 -17.46
CA GLY A 25 20.70 8.80 -16.40
C GLY A 25 19.83 10.05 -16.44
N LYS A 26 19.70 10.67 -17.61
CA LYS A 26 18.87 11.87 -17.81
C LYS A 26 17.40 11.64 -17.42
N TYR A 27 16.80 10.52 -17.82
CA TYR A 27 15.41 10.21 -17.46
C TYR A 27 15.24 9.90 -15.97
N LYS A 28 16.21 9.23 -15.34
CA LYS A 28 16.19 9.02 -13.89
C LYS A 28 16.19 10.35 -13.13
N GLU A 29 17.07 11.28 -13.51
CA GLU A 29 17.12 12.61 -12.88
C GLU A 29 15.83 13.39 -13.09
N LEU A 30 15.23 13.33 -14.28
CA LEU A 30 13.95 13.97 -14.56
C LEU A 30 12.84 13.40 -13.65
N CYS A 31 12.74 12.06 -13.53
CA CYS A 31 11.76 11.42 -12.65
C CYS A 31 11.98 11.80 -11.17
N ARG A 32 13.22 11.77 -10.69
CA ARG A 32 13.59 12.16 -9.34
C ARG A 32 13.18 13.59 -9.03
N ALA A 33 13.53 14.52 -9.92
CA ALA A 33 13.22 15.93 -9.76
C ALA A 33 11.71 16.19 -9.68
N HIS A 34 10.92 15.50 -10.52
CA HIS A 34 9.46 15.59 -10.47
C HIS A 34 8.89 15.03 -9.18
N ILE A 35 9.29 13.83 -8.78
CA ILE A 35 8.79 13.20 -7.54
C ILE A 35 9.16 14.08 -6.33
N TYR A 36 10.40 14.54 -6.24
CA TYR A 36 10.85 15.40 -5.13
C TYR A 36 10.06 16.71 -5.05
N LYS A 37 9.78 17.32 -6.20
CA LYS A 37 8.98 18.56 -6.28
C LYS A 37 7.54 18.34 -5.82
N ASP A 38 6.93 17.23 -6.22
CA ASP A 38 5.48 17.01 -6.10
C ASP A 38 5.10 16.12 -4.89
N MET A 39 6.08 15.45 -4.24
CA MET A 39 5.83 14.48 -3.16
C MET A 39 5.01 15.04 -2.00
N LYS A 40 5.18 16.32 -1.63
CA LYS A 40 4.40 16.94 -0.56
C LYS A 40 2.92 17.06 -0.90
N GLY A 41 2.56 16.96 -2.18
CA GLY A 41 1.19 16.83 -2.63
C GLY A 41 0.50 15.52 -2.19
N MET A 42 1.24 14.53 -1.72
CA MET A 42 0.71 13.29 -1.16
C MET A 42 0.51 13.35 0.36
N TYR A 43 1.06 14.36 1.05
CA TYR A 43 0.93 14.52 2.48
C TYR A 43 -0.47 14.99 2.84
N ARG A 44 -1.11 14.28 3.78
CA ARG A 44 -2.45 14.60 4.29
C ARG A 44 -2.42 14.73 5.80
N GLU A 45 -2.98 15.79 6.30
CA GLU A 45 -3.18 15.96 7.74
C GLU A 45 -4.32 15.06 8.24
N ALA A 46 -4.27 14.72 9.51
CA ALA A 46 -5.32 13.97 10.18
C ALA A 46 -6.69 14.64 10.03
N GLY A 47 -7.74 13.85 9.99
CA GLY A 47 -9.12 14.37 9.95
C GLY A 47 -10.15 13.27 9.71
N GLY A 48 -11.30 13.41 10.32
CA GLY A 48 -12.36 12.39 10.25
C GLY A 48 -11.89 11.04 10.80
N ALA A 49 -12.11 9.99 10.06
CA ALA A 49 -11.72 8.63 10.40
C ALA A 49 -10.20 8.39 10.36
N LEU A 50 -9.44 9.23 9.68
CA LEU A 50 -7.97 9.15 9.60
C LEU A 50 -7.37 10.04 10.71
N VAL A 51 -7.12 9.43 11.86
CA VAL A 51 -6.73 10.13 13.10
C VAL A 51 -5.26 10.52 13.16
N PHE A 52 -4.45 9.98 12.25
CA PHE A 52 -3.04 10.34 12.07
C PHE A 52 -2.80 10.93 10.67
N PRO A 53 -1.81 11.83 10.49
CA PRO A 53 -1.37 12.25 9.17
C PRO A 53 -0.93 11.05 8.34
N PHE A 54 -1.09 11.08 7.02
CA PHE A 54 -0.79 9.91 6.17
C PHE A 54 -0.33 10.30 4.76
N LEU A 55 0.18 9.33 4.02
CA LEU A 55 0.48 9.44 2.60
C LEU A 55 -0.74 8.95 1.80
N ALA A 56 -1.38 9.86 1.05
CA ALA A 56 -2.39 9.47 0.09
C ALA A 56 -1.74 8.78 -1.14
N PRO A 57 -2.41 7.84 -1.81
CA PRO A 57 -1.99 7.40 -3.13
C PRO A 57 -1.90 8.58 -4.11
N GLY A 58 -0.95 8.57 -5.02
CA GLY A 58 -0.57 9.72 -5.84
C GLY A 58 -1.59 10.22 -6.88
N SER A 59 -2.88 10.02 -6.67
CA SER A 59 -3.97 10.43 -7.54
C SER A 59 -4.95 11.36 -6.83
N ASN A 60 -5.45 12.38 -7.51
CA ASN A 60 -6.49 13.27 -6.98
C ASN A 60 -7.76 12.53 -6.55
N GLN A 61 -8.05 11.39 -7.15
CA GLN A 61 -9.20 10.55 -6.82
C GLN A 61 -9.12 9.96 -5.40
N TYR A 62 -7.91 9.75 -4.89
CA TYR A 62 -7.68 9.02 -3.63
C TYR A 62 -7.14 9.91 -2.50
N LEU A 63 -7.24 11.23 -2.62
CA LEU A 63 -6.64 12.17 -1.66
C LEU A 63 -7.16 12.02 -0.22
N ASP A 64 -8.40 11.58 -0.07
CA ASP A 64 -9.05 11.39 1.23
C ASP A 64 -9.15 9.92 1.64
N MET A 65 -8.28 9.08 1.09
CA MET A 65 -8.27 7.64 1.30
C MET A 65 -6.86 7.16 1.66
N LEU A 66 -6.78 6.28 2.64
CA LEU A 66 -5.59 5.50 2.94
C LEU A 66 -5.80 4.09 2.39
N TRP A 67 -4.97 3.68 1.45
CA TRP A 67 -4.94 2.34 0.89
C TRP A 67 -3.75 1.55 1.46
N ASP A 68 -3.90 0.25 1.59
CA ASP A 68 -2.92 -0.65 2.22
C ASP A 68 -1.55 -0.67 1.53
N TRP A 69 -1.38 -1.44 0.49
CA TRP A 69 -0.07 -1.59 -0.19
C TRP A 69 0.34 -0.35 -1.01
N ASP A 70 -0.64 0.48 -1.43
CA ASP A 70 -0.36 1.72 -2.16
C ASP A 70 0.46 2.67 -1.29
N SER A 71 0.08 2.83 -0.02
CA SER A 71 0.83 3.63 0.94
C SER A 71 2.24 3.08 1.16
N TRP A 72 2.38 1.75 1.28
CA TRP A 72 3.67 1.11 1.45
C TRP A 72 4.59 1.29 0.25
N LEU A 73 4.10 1.00 -0.97
CA LEU A 73 4.88 1.15 -2.20
C LEU A 73 5.25 2.62 -2.46
N SER A 74 4.31 3.54 -2.23
CA SER A 74 4.56 4.97 -2.33
C SER A 74 5.61 5.43 -1.32
N ASN A 75 5.54 4.95 -0.09
CA ASN A 75 6.52 5.29 0.95
C ASN A 75 7.93 4.82 0.59
N ILE A 76 8.09 3.60 0.06
CA ILE A 76 9.40 3.12 -0.41
C ILE A 76 9.99 4.08 -1.45
N ALA A 77 9.19 4.44 -2.46
CA ALA A 77 9.63 5.34 -3.52
C ALA A 77 9.98 6.74 -3.01
N LEU A 78 9.12 7.33 -2.18
CA LEU A 78 9.33 8.66 -1.61
C LEU A 78 10.53 8.69 -0.67
N ARG A 79 10.70 7.68 0.18
CA ARG A 79 11.85 7.61 1.09
C ARG A 79 13.17 7.48 0.32
N GLN A 80 13.20 6.73 -0.78
CA GLN A 80 14.39 6.65 -1.65
C GLN A 80 14.75 8.04 -2.22
N ILE A 81 13.78 8.79 -2.70
CA ILE A 81 13.98 10.15 -3.22
C ILE A 81 14.47 11.08 -2.10
N LEU A 82 13.91 10.97 -0.89
CA LEU A 82 14.32 11.77 0.25
C LEU A 82 15.76 11.44 0.70
N LEU A 83 16.16 10.18 0.66
CA LEU A 83 17.53 9.78 1.01
C LEU A 83 18.55 10.33 0.02
N GLU A 84 18.20 10.41 -1.25
CA GLU A 84 19.09 10.91 -2.32
C GLU A 84 19.10 12.44 -2.43
N ASN A 85 17.96 13.11 -2.26
CA ASN A 85 17.79 14.53 -2.58
C ASN A 85 17.23 15.37 -1.42
N GLY A 86 16.68 14.76 -0.37
CA GLY A 86 16.02 15.47 0.72
C GLY A 86 16.98 16.01 1.78
N THR A 87 16.57 17.11 2.40
CA THR A 87 17.23 17.61 3.60
C THR A 87 16.83 16.77 4.82
N GLU A 88 17.56 16.85 5.93
CA GLU A 88 17.18 16.20 7.19
C GLU A 88 15.80 16.68 7.68
N LYS A 89 15.46 17.95 7.43
CA LYS A 89 14.15 18.49 7.73
C LYS A 89 13.06 17.79 6.93
N ASP A 90 13.26 17.57 5.62
CA ASP A 90 12.29 16.87 4.78
C ASP A 90 12.11 15.40 5.21
N LYS A 91 13.20 14.73 5.59
CA LYS A 91 13.17 13.35 6.10
C LYS A 91 12.41 13.23 7.41
N GLN A 92 12.60 14.19 8.32
CA GLN A 92 11.87 14.25 9.59
C GLN A 92 10.39 14.62 9.40
N GLU A 93 10.10 15.58 8.52
CA GLU A 93 8.73 15.93 8.18
C GLU A 93 7.95 14.71 7.60
N ALA A 94 8.57 13.93 6.74
CA ALA A 94 7.96 12.76 6.12
C ALA A 94 7.56 11.69 7.14
N LEU A 95 8.35 11.49 8.19
CA LEU A 95 8.15 10.42 9.18
C LEU A 95 6.74 10.41 9.78
N LYS A 96 6.17 11.57 10.10
CA LYS A 96 4.81 11.64 10.67
C LYS A 96 3.74 11.07 9.74
N TYR A 97 3.91 11.26 8.43
CA TYR A 97 2.97 10.75 7.42
C TYR A 97 3.21 9.26 7.15
N GLU A 98 4.46 8.83 7.14
CA GLU A 98 4.86 7.44 6.96
C GLU A 98 4.36 6.56 8.11
N GLN A 99 4.65 6.96 9.35
CA GLN A 99 4.16 6.29 10.56
C GLN A 99 2.63 6.31 10.62
N GLY A 100 2.02 7.43 10.26
CA GLY A 100 0.58 7.59 10.30
C GLY A 100 -0.18 6.69 9.33
N CYS A 101 0.42 6.24 8.22
CA CYS A 101 -0.17 5.20 7.37
C CYS A 101 -0.41 3.91 8.16
N ILE A 102 0.59 3.49 8.93
CA ILE A 102 0.53 2.27 9.75
C ILE A 102 -0.39 2.47 10.95
N LEU A 103 -0.22 3.57 11.67
CA LEU A 103 -1.01 3.85 12.87
C LEU A 103 -2.51 3.98 12.56
N ASN A 104 -2.90 4.59 11.44
CA ASN A 104 -4.29 4.59 11.00
C ASN A 104 -4.82 3.18 10.74
N SER A 105 -4.04 2.33 10.06
CA SER A 105 -4.43 0.94 9.81
C SER A 105 -4.59 0.16 11.11
N LEU A 106 -3.65 0.28 12.04
CA LEU A 106 -3.69 -0.38 13.34
C LEU A 106 -4.83 0.16 14.22
N HIS A 107 -5.14 1.46 14.14
CA HIS A 107 -6.28 2.07 14.84
C HIS A 107 -7.61 1.38 14.48
N TYR A 108 -7.77 0.95 13.22
CA TYR A 108 -8.95 0.19 12.76
C TYR A 108 -8.85 -1.31 12.98
N GLY A 109 -7.74 -1.80 13.54
CA GLY A 109 -7.54 -3.21 13.81
C GLY A 109 -8.55 -3.79 14.79
N GLY A 110 -9.16 -4.92 14.43
CA GLY A 110 -9.99 -5.72 15.32
C GLY A 110 -9.17 -6.59 16.26
N MET A 111 -9.76 -6.97 17.40
CA MET A 111 -9.14 -7.91 18.33
C MET A 111 -8.86 -9.28 17.70
N ASP A 112 -9.57 -9.62 16.64
CA ASP A 112 -9.39 -10.84 15.86
C ASP A 112 -8.32 -10.71 14.76
N GLY A 113 -7.63 -9.57 14.70
CA GLY A 113 -6.56 -9.28 13.74
C GLY A 113 -7.05 -8.79 12.37
N TRP A 114 -8.34 -8.52 12.19
CA TRP A 114 -8.82 -7.93 10.95
C TRP A 114 -8.46 -6.44 10.86
N ILE A 115 -7.93 -6.01 9.72
CA ILE A 115 -7.63 -4.62 9.37
C ILE A 115 -8.20 -4.34 7.98
N PRO A 116 -8.90 -3.21 7.74
CA PRO A 116 -9.47 -2.91 6.43
C PRO A 116 -8.40 -2.69 5.36
N ILE A 117 -8.76 -2.93 4.09
CA ILE A 117 -7.88 -2.70 2.93
C ILE A 117 -7.66 -1.20 2.72
N TRP A 118 -8.72 -0.40 2.91
CA TRP A 118 -8.67 1.06 2.81
C TRP A 118 -9.52 1.71 3.91
N ILE A 119 -9.19 2.96 4.20
CA ILE A 119 -9.92 3.81 5.15
C ILE A 119 -10.15 5.15 4.46
N GLU A 120 -11.43 5.54 4.33
CA GLU A 120 -11.80 6.86 3.83
C GLU A 120 -11.88 7.86 4.99
N ARG A 121 -11.66 9.15 4.71
CA ARG A 121 -11.78 10.21 5.72
C ARG A 121 -13.15 10.28 6.38
N ASN A 122 -14.19 9.94 5.63
CA ASN A 122 -15.60 9.90 6.08
C ASN A 122 -16.07 8.48 6.42
N ALA A 123 -15.17 7.53 6.59
CA ALA A 123 -15.54 6.17 6.99
C ALA A 123 -16.30 6.16 8.32
N PRO A 124 -17.11 5.11 8.58
CA PRO A 124 -17.71 4.89 9.89
C PRO A 124 -16.63 4.83 11.00
N SER A 125 -17.05 5.02 12.24
CA SER A 125 -16.17 4.81 13.38
C SER A 125 -15.61 3.39 13.38
N ARG A 126 -14.45 3.20 14.02
CA ARG A 126 -13.86 1.88 14.21
C ARG A 126 -14.87 0.86 14.76
N GLU A 127 -15.63 1.26 15.79
CA GLU A 127 -16.62 0.38 16.43
C GLU A 127 -17.73 -0.01 15.46
N GLU A 128 -18.23 0.92 14.68
CA GLU A 128 -19.27 0.64 13.69
C GLU A 128 -18.76 -0.24 12.55
N MET A 129 -17.58 0.03 12.04
CA MET A 129 -16.95 -0.79 11.00
C MET A 129 -16.73 -2.23 11.48
N LEU A 130 -16.20 -2.43 12.68
CA LEU A 130 -15.99 -3.76 13.25
C LEU A 130 -17.31 -4.50 13.53
N LYS A 131 -18.38 -3.77 13.87
CA LYS A 131 -19.72 -4.33 14.12
C LYS A 131 -20.43 -4.75 12.84
N THR A 132 -20.29 -3.97 11.77
CA THR A 132 -21.05 -4.16 10.52
C THR A 132 -20.33 -5.06 9.51
N ARG A 133 -19.03 -5.28 9.64
CA ARG A 133 -18.29 -6.17 8.74
C ARG A 133 -18.83 -7.60 8.80
N ASN A 134 -18.75 -8.29 7.68
CA ASN A 134 -19.04 -9.71 7.65
C ASN A 134 -17.78 -10.49 8.08
N PRO A 135 -17.76 -11.14 9.27
CA PRO A 135 -16.57 -11.82 9.77
C PRO A 135 -16.16 -13.05 8.94
N TRP A 136 -17.08 -13.55 8.11
CA TRP A 136 -16.88 -14.74 7.27
C TRP A 136 -16.44 -14.40 5.82
N LYS A 137 -16.60 -13.14 5.41
CA LYS A 137 -16.34 -12.67 4.05
C LYS A 137 -15.61 -11.33 4.07
N SER A 138 -14.78 -11.08 5.05
CA SER A 138 -14.08 -9.80 5.16
C SER A 138 -12.68 -9.91 4.58
N ASN A 139 -12.53 -9.43 3.36
CA ASN A 139 -11.21 -9.10 2.85
C ASN A 139 -10.50 -8.17 3.84
N MET A 140 -9.20 -8.26 3.90
CA MET A 140 -8.41 -7.49 4.85
C MET A 140 -7.13 -6.98 4.21
N HIS A 141 -6.51 -6.03 4.88
CA HIS A 141 -5.22 -5.46 4.54
C HIS A 141 -4.24 -6.56 4.07
N LYS A 142 -3.52 -6.32 2.99
CA LYS A 142 -2.49 -7.25 2.50
C LYS A 142 -1.38 -7.41 3.55
N PRO A 143 -0.70 -8.56 3.61
CA PRO A 143 0.36 -8.80 4.58
C PRO A 143 1.63 -8.02 4.23
N THR A 144 1.54 -6.70 4.36
CA THR A 144 2.60 -5.73 4.07
C THR A 144 2.81 -4.75 5.22
N LEU A 145 2.00 -4.84 6.27
CA LEU A 145 1.96 -3.86 7.36
C LEU A 145 3.21 -3.94 8.24
N ALA A 146 3.62 -5.15 8.65
CA ALA A 146 4.87 -5.35 9.39
C ALA A 146 6.10 -5.03 8.54
N GLN A 147 6.07 -5.34 7.23
CA GLN A 147 7.12 -4.97 6.30
C GLN A 147 7.26 -3.46 6.19
N HIS A 148 6.14 -2.73 6.13
CA HIS A 148 6.12 -1.27 6.08
C HIS A 148 6.66 -0.68 7.40
N ALA A 149 6.22 -1.20 8.56
CA ALA A 149 6.73 -0.79 9.86
C ALA A 149 8.24 -1.01 9.99
N ALA A 150 8.73 -2.21 9.65
CA ALA A 150 10.14 -2.53 9.68
C ALA A 150 10.98 -1.67 8.70
N PHE A 151 10.40 -1.28 7.56
CA PHE A 151 11.04 -0.35 6.63
C PHE A 151 11.25 1.03 7.29
N ILE A 152 10.23 1.56 7.97
CA ILE A 152 10.32 2.86 8.66
C ILE A 152 11.31 2.77 9.82
N VAL A 153 11.21 1.74 10.66
CA VAL A 153 12.12 1.52 11.79
C VAL A 153 13.59 1.51 11.34
N ARG A 154 13.90 0.82 10.24
CA ARG A 154 15.26 0.82 9.67
C ARG A 154 15.72 2.22 9.24
N ASN A 155 14.83 3.05 8.73
CA ASN A 155 15.13 4.43 8.35
C ASN A 155 15.18 5.40 9.55
N MET A 156 14.81 4.93 10.74
CA MET A 156 14.87 5.64 12.03
C MET A 156 15.97 5.10 12.96
N ASN A 157 17.00 4.50 12.41
CA ASN A 157 18.11 3.92 13.18
C ASN A 157 17.66 2.84 14.19
N GLY A 158 16.60 2.11 13.89
CA GLY A 158 16.07 1.03 14.72
C GLY A 158 15.06 1.49 15.77
N ASP A 159 14.66 2.75 15.81
CA ASP A 159 13.65 3.23 16.76
C ASP A 159 12.25 2.70 16.36
N ALA A 160 11.73 1.80 17.20
CA ALA A 160 10.41 1.18 17.08
C ALA A 160 9.45 1.61 18.21
N GLU A 161 9.84 2.54 19.07
CA GLU A 161 9.06 2.95 20.24
C GLU A 161 7.65 3.44 19.88
N TRP A 162 7.51 4.08 18.74
CA TRP A 162 6.23 4.58 18.21
C TRP A 162 5.19 3.48 17.90
N LEU A 163 5.60 2.21 17.82
CA LEU A 163 4.72 1.04 17.61
C LEU A 163 4.33 0.33 18.91
N ARG A 164 4.89 0.71 20.05
CA ARG A 164 4.74 -0.03 21.32
C ARG A 164 3.28 -0.33 21.66
N ASP A 165 2.43 0.66 21.63
CA ASP A 165 1.03 0.53 22.05
C ASP A 165 0.18 -0.28 21.05
N ASP A 166 0.58 -0.29 19.78
CA ASP A 166 -0.14 -0.96 18.69
C ASP A 166 0.47 -2.30 18.28
N PHE A 167 1.59 -2.71 18.89
CA PHE A 167 2.30 -3.92 18.50
C PHE A 167 1.44 -5.19 18.60
N TYR A 168 0.60 -5.30 19.62
CA TYR A 168 -0.31 -6.44 19.74
C TYR A 168 -1.36 -6.50 18.64
N THR A 169 -1.83 -5.36 18.16
CA THR A 169 -2.74 -5.30 17.01
C THR A 169 -2.04 -5.77 15.74
N LEU A 170 -0.80 -5.36 15.52
CA LEU A 170 0.03 -5.82 14.41
C LEU A 170 0.28 -7.34 14.49
N GLN A 171 0.59 -7.86 15.68
CA GLN A 171 0.76 -9.29 15.91
C GLN A 171 -0.53 -10.07 15.65
N ALA A 172 -1.67 -9.58 16.13
CA ALA A 172 -2.97 -10.19 15.89
C ALA A 172 -3.31 -10.25 14.39
N PHE A 173 -2.98 -9.20 13.64
CA PHE A 173 -3.13 -9.16 12.19
C PHE A 173 -2.34 -10.29 11.49
N VAL A 174 -1.07 -10.44 11.81
CA VAL A 174 -0.25 -11.52 11.23
C VAL A 174 -0.76 -12.89 11.63
N CYS A 175 -1.15 -13.06 12.91
CA CYS A 175 -1.75 -14.30 13.41
C CYS A 175 -3.07 -14.65 12.69
N LYS A 176 -3.86 -13.66 12.27
CA LYS A 176 -5.07 -13.91 11.51
C LYS A 176 -4.77 -14.58 10.17
N TYR A 177 -3.76 -14.13 9.43
CA TYR A 177 -3.31 -14.84 8.22
C TYR A 177 -2.86 -16.27 8.52
N LEU A 178 -2.04 -16.46 9.54
CA LEU A 178 -1.52 -17.77 9.92
C LEU A 178 -2.62 -18.79 10.24
N ASN A 179 -3.69 -18.34 10.92
CA ASN A 179 -4.73 -19.21 11.44
C ASN A 179 -5.94 -19.37 10.53
N PHE A 180 -6.27 -18.34 9.70
CA PHE A 180 -7.53 -18.30 8.97
C PHE A 180 -7.39 -18.19 7.46
N HIS A 181 -6.24 -17.78 6.93
CA HIS A 181 -6.00 -17.63 5.50
C HIS A 181 -4.96 -18.65 4.96
N ARG A 182 -4.89 -19.82 5.59
CA ARG A 182 -3.94 -20.88 5.22
C ARG A 182 -4.65 -22.20 5.01
N HIS A 183 -4.45 -22.82 3.87
CA HIS A 183 -4.98 -24.15 3.57
C HIS A 183 -4.29 -25.21 4.43
N LYS A 184 -5.07 -25.98 5.18
CA LYS A 184 -4.53 -27.04 6.05
C LYS A 184 -3.78 -28.12 5.27
N ALA A 185 -4.29 -28.49 4.09
CA ALA A 185 -3.71 -29.56 3.29
C ALA A 185 -2.38 -29.19 2.61
N THR A 186 -2.23 -27.94 2.17
CA THR A 186 -1.06 -27.50 1.39
C THR A 186 -0.12 -26.63 2.19
N GLY A 187 -0.61 -26.02 3.27
CA GLY A 187 0.12 -25.02 4.03
C GLY A 187 0.25 -23.67 3.34
N LEU A 188 -0.34 -23.50 2.14
CA LEU A 188 -0.28 -22.24 1.39
C LEU A 188 -1.31 -21.24 1.88
N PHE A 189 -0.93 -19.99 1.92
CA PHE A 189 -1.85 -18.88 2.15
C PHE A 189 -2.69 -18.60 0.91
N TYR A 190 -3.93 -18.20 1.11
CA TYR A 190 -4.90 -17.92 0.05
C TYR A 190 -5.55 -16.54 0.22
N TRP A 191 -5.90 -15.93 -0.91
CA TRP A 191 -6.77 -14.75 -0.94
C TRP A 191 -8.22 -15.15 -0.72
N GLU A 192 -8.96 -14.37 0.03
CA GLU A 192 -10.37 -14.67 0.25
C GLU A 192 -11.19 -14.45 -1.01
N THR A 193 -11.03 -13.29 -1.65
CA THR A 193 -11.64 -12.97 -2.95
C THR A 193 -10.67 -12.16 -3.82
N ASP A 194 -11.11 -11.82 -5.04
CA ASP A 194 -10.37 -10.97 -5.98
C ASP A 194 -10.06 -9.58 -5.41
N GLU A 195 -10.98 -9.01 -4.64
CA GLU A 195 -10.77 -7.69 -3.98
C GLU A 195 -9.56 -7.69 -3.04
N ALA A 196 -9.29 -8.81 -2.37
CA ALA A 196 -8.18 -8.91 -1.44
C ALA A 196 -6.81 -8.81 -2.13
N ILE A 197 -6.69 -9.28 -3.37
CA ILE A 197 -5.42 -9.25 -4.10
C ILE A 197 -5.06 -7.83 -4.59
N GLY A 198 -6.07 -6.99 -4.91
CA GLY A 198 -5.87 -5.63 -5.41
C GLY A 198 -5.28 -5.55 -6.83
N VAL A 199 -5.20 -6.67 -7.52
CA VAL A 199 -4.91 -6.76 -8.95
C VAL A 199 -6.21 -7.14 -9.63
N ASP A 200 -6.93 -6.15 -10.09
CA ASP A 200 -8.30 -6.29 -10.57
C ASP A 200 -8.40 -7.32 -11.70
N ASN A 201 -9.38 -8.23 -11.57
CA ASN A 201 -9.62 -9.32 -12.52
C ASN A 201 -8.45 -10.30 -12.69
N ASP A 202 -7.65 -10.52 -11.64
CA ASP A 202 -6.57 -11.51 -11.70
C ASP A 202 -7.14 -12.92 -11.94
N PRO A 203 -6.71 -13.65 -12.97
CA PRO A 203 -7.24 -14.98 -13.27
C PRO A 203 -7.03 -16.00 -12.14
N SER A 204 -6.09 -15.73 -11.22
CA SER A 204 -5.85 -16.60 -10.06
C SER A 204 -6.91 -16.50 -8.98
N THR A 205 -7.71 -15.42 -8.99
CA THR A 205 -8.77 -15.15 -8.00
C THR A 205 -10.14 -14.95 -8.64
N PHE A 206 -10.24 -14.12 -9.70
CA PHE A 206 -11.49 -13.64 -10.28
C PHE A 206 -12.48 -14.74 -10.69
N TYR A 207 -11.99 -15.82 -11.32
CA TYR A 207 -12.80 -16.96 -11.74
C TYR A 207 -12.71 -18.17 -10.79
N ARG A 208 -12.24 -17.96 -9.57
CA ARG A 208 -12.04 -19.04 -8.61
C ARG A 208 -13.05 -18.96 -7.47
N PRO A 209 -13.40 -20.10 -6.87
CA PRO A 209 -14.17 -20.09 -5.64
C PRO A 209 -13.44 -19.31 -4.54
N GLN A 210 -14.20 -18.65 -3.68
CA GLN A 210 -13.69 -17.94 -2.53
C GLN A 210 -12.75 -18.83 -1.69
N GLY A 211 -11.60 -18.27 -1.28
CA GLY A 211 -10.64 -18.97 -0.44
C GLY A 211 -9.90 -20.14 -1.12
N SER A 212 -9.95 -20.25 -2.46
CA SER A 212 -9.33 -21.39 -3.18
C SER A 212 -7.97 -21.07 -3.81
N SER A 213 -7.56 -19.79 -3.84
CA SER A 213 -6.38 -19.36 -4.58
C SER A 213 -5.14 -19.25 -3.70
N GLY A 214 -4.33 -20.31 -3.67
CA GLY A 214 -3.01 -20.34 -3.06
C GLY A 214 -1.99 -19.59 -3.94
N SER A 215 -2.06 -18.25 -3.96
CA SER A 215 -1.24 -17.39 -4.82
C SER A 215 0.22 -17.35 -4.39
N ILE A 216 1.15 -17.47 -5.34
CA ILE A 216 2.58 -17.27 -5.09
C ILE A 216 2.86 -15.86 -4.57
N PHE A 217 2.12 -14.87 -5.06
CA PHE A 217 2.21 -13.48 -4.63
C PHE A 217 1.92 -13.33 -3.12
N LEU A 218 0.78 -13.86 -2.64
CA LEU A 218 0.45 -13.83 -1.21
C LEU A 218 1.48 -14.58 -0.36
N ASN A 219 1.93 -15.74 -0.82
CA ASN A 219 2.90 -16.53 -0.05
C ASN A 219 4.26 -15.84 0.05
N ALA A 220 4.69 -15.13 -0.98
CA ALA A 220 5.89 -14.30 -0.95
C ALA A 220 5.73 -13.09 0.01
N LEU A 221 4.56 -12.43 -0.01
CA LEU A 221 4.26 -11.35 0.93
C LEU A 221 4.27 -11.86 2.37
N MET A 222 3.61 -12.98 2.65
CA MET A 222 3.56 -13.57 3.99
C MET A 222 4.94 -13.99 4.51
N TYR A 223 5.78 -14.54 3.65
CA TYR A 223 7.16 -14.85 4.02
C TYR A 223 7.91 -13.61 4.51
N ARG A 224 7.79 -12.51 3.78
CA ARG A 224 8.43 -11.24 4.15
C ARG A 224 7.78 -10.57 5.36
N GLU A 225 6.47 -10.70 5.50
CA GLU A 225 5.73 -10.19 6.66
C GLU A 225 6.19 -10.86 7.96
N LEU A 226 6.34 -12.18 7.92
CA LEU A 226 6.86 -12.95 9.06
C LEU A 226 8.32 -12.62 9.39
N GLN A 227 9.15 -12.38 8.38
CA GLN A 227 10.52 -11.91 8.59
C GLN A 227 10.58 -10.50 9.22
N ALA A 228 9.61 -9.64 8.89
CA ALA A 228 9.55 -8.30 9.44
C ALA A 228 9.10 -8.29 10.91
N MET A 229 8.34 -9.32 11.33
CA MET A 229 7.88 -9.50 12.72
C MET A 229 8.92 -10.16 13.62
N ALA A 230 9.92 -10.84 13.08
CA ALA A 230 10.98 -11.53 13.82
C ALA A 230 12.10 -10.58 14.25
#